data_b017fc5da5169d680c857d0dcb3f6908
#
_entry.id   b017fc5da5169d680c857d0dcb3f6908
#
_cell.length_a   1.000
_cell.length_b   1.000
_cell.length_c   1.000
_cell.angle_alpha   90.00
_cell.angle_beta   90.00
_cell.angle_gamma   90.00
#
_symmetry.space_group_name_H-M   'P 1'
#
loop_
_entity.id
_entity.type
_entity.pdbx_description
1 polymer ?
#
loop_
_entity_poly.entity_id
_entity_poly.type
_entity_poly.pdbx_seq_one_letter_code
_entity_poly.pdbx_strand_id
1 'polypeptide(L)'
;MGWNNVPRFITKPGTIEPPCFMPPVREGETRSMAVAEEPASLILSMADTSQFTEGKITVRFRNEGNEPVRIPDEINDETADYFFVTVLRTERGDVRILNREIGTMTFQRPLNYRELAPGREYSVTIPVCLDEVDLEGWKQCSCELETRYYNQQGKDCFLGVLRATARLTLQ
;
A
#
# COMPACT_ATOMS: atom_id res chain seq x y z
N MET A 1 13.30 -52.53 -9.39
CA MET A 1 12.82 -51.36 -10.13
C MET A 1 13.05 -50.15 -9.26
N GLY A 2 14.11 -49.44 -9.53
CA GLY A 2 14.63 -48.42 -8.66
C GLY A 2 14.00 -47.06 -8.95
N TRP A 3 13.37 -46.50 -7.95
CA TRP A 3 13.10 -45.09 -7.85
C TRP A 3 14.08 -44.52 -6.84
N ASN A 4 15.19 -43.99 -7.28
CA ASN A 4 16.08 -43.20 -6.44
C ASN A 4 17.01 -42.37 -7.34
N ASN A 5 16.60 -41.16 -7.64
CA ASN A 5 17.52 -40.07 -7.93
C ASN A 5 16.79 -38.75 -7.80
N VAL A 6 16.54 -38.37 -6.54
CA VAL A 6 16.28 -36.98 -6.20
C VAL A 6 17.66 -36.42 -5.85
N PRO A 7 18.17 -35.42 -6.54
CA PRO A 7 19.40 -34.75 -6.13
C PRO A 7 19.18 -34.06 -4.79
N ARG A 8 19.84 -34.53 -3.76
CA ARG A 8 19.96 -33.86 -2.48
C ARG A 8 20.82 -32.63 -2.69
N PHE A 9 20.22 -31.48 -2.73
CA PHE A 9 20.95 -30.24 -2.53
C PHE A 9 21.40 -30.21 -1.07
N ILE A 10 22.67 -30.42 -0.84
CA ILE A 10 23.30 -30.21 0.47
C ILE A 10 23.50 -28.70 0.59
N THR A 11 22.56 -28.03 1.19
CA THR A 11 22.76 -26.64 1.64
C THR A 11 23.62 -26.68 2.88
N LYS A 12 24.82 -26.13 2.80
CA LYS A 12 25.65 -25.86 3.99
C LYS A 12 24.90 -24.93 4.93
N PRO A 13 24.82 -25.21 6.23
CA PRO A 13 24.19 -24.28 7.17
C PRO A 13 25.05 -23.03 7.27
N GLY A 14 24.49 -21.87 6.99
CA GLY A 14 25.12 -20.58 7.32
C GLY A 14 25.34 -19.58 6.20
N THR A 15 24.94 -19.86 4.96
CA THR A 15 25.04 -18.85 3.90
C THR A 15 23.64 -18.56 3.35
N ILE A 16 23.00 -17.53 3.85
CA ILE A 16 21.86 -16.91 3.19
C ILE A 16 22.47 -16.08 2.07
N GLU A 17 22.48 -16.62 0.85
CA GLU A 17 22.76 -15.81 -0.32
C GLU A 17 21.62 -14.80 -0.49
N PRO A 18 21.89 -13.51 -0.59
CA PRO A 18 20.87 -12.55 -0.92
C PRO A 18 20.34 -12.84 -2.33
N PRO A 19 19.04 -12.64 -2.58
CA PRO A 19 18.46 -12.88 -3.89
C PRO A 19 19.23 -12.11 -4.97
N CYS A 20 19.55 -12.77 -6.05
CA CYS A 20 20.40 -12.31 -7.17
C CYS A 20 19.83 -11.14 -8.00
N PHE A 21 19.21 -10.14 -7.38
CA PHE A 21 18.65 -8.98 -8.08
C PHE A 21 19.27 -7.64 -7.72
N MET A 22 20.34 -7.62 -6.94
CA MET A 22 21.16 -6.42 -6.83
C MET A 22 22.40 -6.57 -7.69
N PRO A 23 22.58 -5.72 -8.72
CA PRO A 23 23.87 -5.66 -9.42
C PRO A 23 24.95 -5.26 -8.42
N PRO A 24 26.18 -5.80 -8.55
CA PRO A 24 27.26 -5.48 -7.63
C PRO A 24 27.49 -3.96 -7.66
N VAL A 25 27.42 -3.35 -6.49
CA VAL A 25 27.82 -1.95 -6.30
C VAL A 25 29.30 -1.87 -6.61
N ARG A 26 29.67 -1.22 -7.70
CA ARG A 26 31.07 -0.92 -7.99
C ARG A 26 31.54 0.09 -6.97
N GLU A 27 32.54 -0.28 -6.19
CA GLU A 27 33.25 0.66 -5.34
C GLU A 27 33.79 1.81 -6.21
N GLY A 28 33.36 3.03 -5.93
CA GLY A 28 33.79 4.24 -6.61
C GLY A 28 32.70 5.12 -7.22
N GLU A 29 31.48 4.66 -7.34
CA GLU A 29 30.37 5.54 -7.69
C GLU A 29 29.75 6.12 -6.43
N THR A 30 30.24 7.30 -6.06
CA THR A 30 29.48 8.21 -5.20
C THR A 30 28.27 8.65 -6.02
N ARG A 31 27.20 7.85 -6.01
CA ARG A 31 25.91 8.33 -6.44
C ARG A 31 25.49 9.40 -5.45
N SER A 32 25.78 10.62 -5.77
CA SER A 32 25.04 11.76 -5.27
C SER A 32 23.58 11.55 -5.72
N MET A 33 22.84 10.77 -4.99
CA MET A 33 21.39 10.71 -5.11
C MET A 33 20.81 11.85 -4.27
N ALA A 34 21.17 13.07 -4.61
CA ALA A 34 20.25 14.16 -4.49
C ALA A 34 19.26 14.00 -5.67
N VAL A 35 18.44 12.97 -5.63
CA VAL A 35 17.14 13.06 -6.25
C VAL A 35 16.46 14.11 -5.39
N ALA A 36 16.39 15.34 -5.88
CA ALA A 36 15.40 16.27 -5.43
C ALA A 36 14.08 15.50 -5.63
N GLU A 37 13.50 14.97 -4.56
CA GLU A 37 12.12 14.53 -4.57
C GLU A 37 11.36 15.79 -4.93
N GLU A 38 10.99 15.91 -6.19
CA GLU A 38 9.96 16.86 -6.57
C GLU A 38 8.80 16.53 -5.67
N PRO A 39 8.27 17.48 -4.89
CA PRO A 39 7.18 17.21 -3.97
C PRO A 39 6.09 16.53 -4.78
N ALA A 40 5.70 15.32 -4.35
CA ALA A 40 4.70 14.55 -5.06
C ALA A 40 3.50 15.48 -5.31
N SER A 41 3.13 15.64 -6.56
CA SER A 41 2.02 16.52 -6.93
C SER A 41 0.68 16.02 -6.38
N LEU A 42 0.63 14.74 -6.03
CA LEU A 42 -0.53 14.08 -5.46
C LEU A 42 -0.24 13.63 -4.03
N ILE A 43 -1.10 14.00 -3.11
CA ILE A 43 -1.05 13.56 -1.71
C ILE A 43 -2.27 12.71 -1.38
N LEU A 44 -2.08 11.80 -0.42
CA LEU A 44 -3.14 11.00 0.18
C LEU A 44 -3.27 11.38 1.64
N SER A 45 -4.50 11.57 2.11
CA SER A 45 -4.81 11.81 3.51
C SER A 45 -5.95 10.92 3.98
N MET A 46 -5.98 10.62 5.28
CA MET A 46 -7.13 9.98 5.91
C MET A 46 -8.21 11.04 6.12
N ALA A 47 -9.36 10.88 5.45
CA ALA A 47 -10.43 11.87 5.50
C ALA A 47 -11.45 11.54 6.59
N ASP A 48 -11.79 10.25 6.79
CA ASP A 48 -12.74 9.83 7.80
C ASP A 48 -12.46 8.39 8.24
N THR A 49 -12.46 8.17 9.55
CA THR A 49 -12.30 6.87 10.20
C THR A 49 -13.49 6.52 11.11
N SER A 50 -14.56 7.32 11.10
CA SER A 50 -15.72 7.13 11.98
C SER A 50 -16.44 5.79 11.74
N GLN A 51 -16.34 5.26 10.53
CA GLN A 51 -16.92 3.97 10.14
C GLN A 51 -15.92 2.81 10.22
N PHE A 52 -14.80 2.99 10.91
CA PHE A 52 -13.78 1.93 11.00
C PHE A 52 -14.34 0.63 11.58
N THR A 53 -15.12 0.69 12.66
CA THR A 53 -15.75 -0.49 13.28
C THR A 53 -16.83 -1.14 12.42
N GLU A 54 -17.29 -0.44 11.37
CA GLU A 54 -18.19 -0.96 10.35
C GLU A 54 -17.43 -1.55 9.14
N GLY A 55 -16.10 -1.59 9.22
CA GLY A 55 -15.25 -2.13 8.16
C GLY A 55 -15.03 -1.16 7.00
N LYS A 56 -15.05 0.15 7.24
CA LYS A 56 -14.86 1.19 6.21
C LYS A 56 -14.00 2.34 6.71
N ILE A 57 -13.21 2.89 5.79
CA ILE A 57 -12.48 4.15 5.98
C ILE A 57 -12.59 5.01 4.74
N THR A 58 -12.48 6.30 4.87
CA THR A 58 -12.46 7.22 3.73
C THR A 58 -11.08 7.87 3.62
N VAL A 59 -10.48 7.76 2.46
CA VAL A 59 -9.23 8.43 2.09
C VAL A 59 -9.50 9.53 1.07
N ARG A 60 -8.61 10.50 1.00
CA ARG A 60 -8.73 11.64 0.11
C ARG A 60 -7.44 11.85 -0.65
N PHE A 61 -7.56 11.87 -1.96
CA PHE A 61 -6.53 12.37 -2.86
C PHE A 61 -6.66 13.88 -3.02
N ARG A 62 -5.55 14.57 -3.06
CA ARG A 62 -5.48 15.99 -3.37
C ARG A 62 -4.31 16.26 -4.31
N ASN A 63 -4.58 16.99 -5.38
CA ASN A 63 -3.54 17.44 -6.27
C ASN A 63 -3.00 18.81 -5.79
N GLU A 64 -1.78 18.80 -5.26
CA GLU A 64 -1.07 20.02 -4.84
C GLU A 64 -0.10 20.55 -5.90
N GLY A 65 0.00 19.87 -7.03
CA GLY A 65 0.80 20.30 -8.16
C GLY A 65 0.11 21.36 -9.03
N ASN A 66 0.82 21.78 -10.06
CA ASN A 66 0.33 22.77 -11.04
C ASN A 66 -0.26 22.13 -12.31
N GLU A 67 -0.10 20.82 -12.46
CA GLU A 67 -0.57 20.06 -13.61
C GLU A 67 -1.69 19.11 -13.19
N PRO A 68 -2.63 18.79 -14.08
CA PRO A 68 -3.64 17.76 -13.81
C PRO A 68 -2.97 16.39 -13.58
N VAL A 69 -3.50 15.63 -12.64
CA VAL A 69 -3.05 14.27 -12.33
C VAL A 69 -4.19 13.30 -12.56
N ARG A 70 -3.88 12.16 -13.18
CA ARG A 70 -4.87 11.11 -13.44
C ARG A 70 -4.68 9.98 -12.44
N ILE A 71 -5.78 9.55 -11.84
CA ILE A 71 -5.86 8.42 -10.92
C ILE A 71 -6.91 7.42 -11.42
N PRO A 72 -6.82 6.13 -11.05
CA PRO A 72 -7.85 5.16 -11.40
C PRO A 72 -9.24 5.60 -10.90
N ASP A 73 -10.24 5.50 -11.76
CA ASP A 73 -11.64 5.85 -11.44
C ASP A 73 -12.44 4.63 -10.95
N GLU A 74 -11.85 3.44 -11.03
CA GLU A 74 -12.50 2.17 -10.68
C GLU A 74 -12.15 1.68 -9.26
N ILE A 75 -11.91 2.58 -8.32
CA ILE A 75 -11.67 2.22 -6.93
C ILE A 75 -13.03 2.10 -6.21
N ASN A 76 -13.38 0.89 -5.85
CA ASN A 76 -14.63 0.54 -5.16
C ASN A 76 -14.39 -0.63 -4.20
N ASP A 77 -15.45 -1.14 -3.58
CA ASP A 77 -15.37 -2.23 -2.59
C ASP A 77 -14.74 -3.52 -3.15
N GLU A 78 -14.82 -3.77 -4.45
CA GLU A 78 -14.26 -4.96 -5.08
C GLU A 78 -12.80 -4.79 -5.50
N THR A 79 -12.41 -3.57 -5.83
CA THR A 79 -11.10 -3.27 -6.43
C THR A 79 -10.14 -2.57 -5.48
N ALA A 80 -10.61 -2.09 -4.32
CA ALA A 80 -9.80 -1.32 -3.38
C ALA A 80 -8.52 -2.06 -2.94
N ASP A 81 -8.60 -3.38 -2.71
CA ASP A 81 -7.46 -4.19 -2.28
C ASP A 81 -6.34 -4.27 -3.34
N TYR A 82 -6.60 -3.88 -4.59
CA TYR A 82 -5.59 -3.81 -5.65
C TYR A 82 -4.78 -2.52 -5.62
N PHE A 83 -5.33 -1.48 -5.02
CA PHE A 83 -4.72 -0.17 -4.97
C PHE A 83 -4.27 0.21 -3.57
N PHE A 84 -4.84 -0.40 -2.52
CA PHE A 84 -4.56 -0.03 -1.15
C PHE A 84 -4.10 -1.21 -0.31
N VAL A 85 -3.15 -0.95 0.57
CA VAL A 85 -2.83 -1.81 1.70
C VAL A 85 -3.03 -1.00 2.97
N THR A 86 -3.87 -1.52 3.87
CA THR A 86 -4.19 -0.87 5.14
C THR A 86 -3.69 -1.70 6.30
N VAL A 87 -2.98 -1.06 7.22
CA VAL A 87 -2.36 -1.70 8.38
C VAL A 87 -2.78 -0.98 9.65
N LEU A 88 -3.20 -1.73 10.63
CA LEU A 88 -3.49 -1.25 11.99
C LEU A 88 -2.34 -1.65 12.93
N ARG A 89 -1.85 -0.69 13.71
CA ARG A 89 -0.86 -0.93 14.77
C ARG A 89 -1.43 -0.45 16.08
N THR A 90 -1.40 -1.31 17.10
CA THR A 90 -1.77 -0.91 18.45
C THR A 90 -0.56 -0.36 19.19
N GLU A 91 -0.79 0.45 20.22
CA GLU A 91 0.25 0.90 21.15
C GLU A 91 0.95 -0.24 21.89
N ARG A 92 0.34 -1.44 21.92
CA ARG A 92 0.91 -2.66 22.50
C ARG A 92 1.87 -3.39 21.57
N GLY A 93 1.98 -2.95 20.31
CA GLY A 93 2.84 -3.56 19.31
C GLY A 93 2.17 -4.61 18.42
N ASP A 94 0.87 -4.83 18.58
CA ASP A 94 0.14 -5.70 17.66
C ASP A 94 0.02 -5.03 16.29
N VAL A 95 0.14 -5.83 15.23
CA VAL A 95 0.03 -5.37 13.85
C VAL A 95 -0.93 -6.27 13.10
N ARG A 96 -1.88 -5.66 12.36
CA ARG A 96 -2.81 -6.39 11.50
C ARG A 96 -2.90 -5.73 10.13
N ILE A 97 -2.91 -6.55 9.10
CA ILE A 97 -3.20 -6.11 7.73
C ILE A 97 -4.71 -6.26 7.54
N LEU A 98 -5.36 -5.20 7.10
CA LEU A 98 -6.81 -5.11 7.03
C LEU A 98 -7.36 -5.30 5.62
N ASN A 99 -6.58 -5.85 4.72
CA ASN A 99 -7.02 -6.21 3.38
C ASN A 99 -7.72 -7.58 3.41
N ARG A 100 -8.79 -7.74 2.62
CA ARG A 100 -9.45 -9.04 2.43
C ARG A 100 -8.58 -9.98 1.63
N GLU A 101 -7.91 -9.45 0.61
CA GLU A 101 -7.00 -10.19 -0.24
C GLU A 101 -5.69 -9.41 -0.39
N ILE A 102 -4.58 -10.10 -0.28
CA ILE A 102 -3.26 -9.55 -0.55
C ILE A 102 -2.74 -10.24 -1.80
N GLY A 103 -2.73 -9.51 -2.89
CA GLY A 103 -2.28 -10.06 -4.16
C GLY A 103 -1.92 -8.97 -5.17
N THR A 104 -1.04 -9.32 -6.08
CA THR A 104 -0.82 -8.52 -7.28
C THR A 104 -1.86 -8.90 -8.31
N MET A 105 -2.78 -7.98 -8.64
CA MET A 105 -3.66 -8.18 -9.76
C MET A 105 -3.19 -7.42 -10.98
N THR A 106 -3.28 -8.09 -12.10
CA THR A 106 -3.11 -7.46 -13.40
C THR A 106 -4.49 -7.27 -14.01
N PHE A 107 -4.87 -6.03 -14.25
CA PHE A 107 -6.10 -5.76 -14.98
C PHE A 107 -5.97 -6.22 -16.42
N GLN A 108 -6.90 -7.04 -16.87
CA GLN A 108 -6.91 -7.55 -18.26
C GLN A 108 -7.39 -6.52 -19.28
N ARG A 109 -7.92 -5.41 -18.80
CA ARG A 109 -8.42 -4.29 -19.61
C ARG A 109 -7.77 -2.98 -19.19
N PRO A 110 -7.70 -1.98 -20.06
CA PRO A 110 -7.28 -0.65 -19.68
C PRO A 110 -8.17 -0.12 -18.55
N LEU A 111 -7.54 0.50 -17.54
CA LEU A 111 -8.26 1.17 -16.48
C LEU A 111 -8.86 2.48 -16.98
N ASN A 112 -10.03 2.82 -16.48
CA ASN A 112 -10.55 4.17 -16.61
C ASN A 112 -9.86 5.08 -15.58
N TYR A 113 -9.62 6.31 -15.97
CA TYR A 113 -8.94 7.30 -15.15
C TYR A 113 -9.82 8.51 -14.93
N ARG A 114 -9.71 9.05 -13.73
CA ARG A 114 -10.25 10.34 -13.34
C ARG A 114 -9.13 11.37 -13.38
N GLU A 115 -9.36 12.49 -13.99
CA GLU A 115 -8.45 13.63 -13.96
C GLU A 115 -8.75 14.50 -12.73
N LEU A 116 -7.72 14.79 -11.96
CA LEU A 116 -7.77 15.66 -10.79
C LEU A 116 -6.98 16.93 -11.10
N ALA A 117 -7.69 18.02 -11.38
CA ALA A 117 -7.08 19.31 -11.66
C ALA A 117 -6.31 19.85 -10.43
N PRO A 118 -5.37 20.79 -10.62
CA PRO A 118 -4.66 21.43 -9.52
C PRO A 118 -5.60 21.98 -8.43
N GLY A 119 -5.27 21.69 -7.17
CA GLY A 119 -6.07 22.10 -5.99
C GLY A 119 -7.36 21.31 -5.77
N ARG A 120 -7.69 20.35 -6.65
CA ARG A 120 -8.89 19.52 -6.49
C ARG A 120 -8.64 18.30 -5.62
N GLU A 121 -9.71 17.84 -5.00
CA GLU A 121 -9.75 16.68 -4.12
C GLU A 121 -10.72 15.63 -4.63
N TYR A 122 -10.42 14.37 -4.34
CA TYR A 122 -11.30 13.25 -4.58
C TYR A 122 -11.24 12.29 -3.40
N SER A 123 -12.38 12.02 -2.78
CA SER A 123 -12.50 11.10 -1.65
C SER A 123 -13.08 9.77 -2.10
N VAL A 124 -12.54 8.70 -1.56
CA VAL A 124 -12.95 7.34 -1.82
C VAL A 124 -13.11 6.60 -0.49
N THR A 125 -14.22 5.88 -0.32
CA THR A 125 -14.41 4.99 0.81
C THR A 125 -13.95 3.60 0.42
N ILE A 126 -13.06 3.02 1.20
CA ILE A 126 -12.48 1.70 0.98
C ILE A 126 -12.84 0.75 2.12
N PRO A 127 -13.08 -0.54 1.81
CA PRO A 127 -13.36 -1.55 2.82
C PRO A 127 -12.08 -1.88 3.61
N VAL A 128 -12.24 -2.24 4.87
CA VAL A 128 -11.20 -2.83 5.71
C VAL A 128 -11.75 -4.11 6.34
N CYS A 129 -10.95 -5.17 6.33
CA CYS A 129 -11.30 -6.45 6.92
C CYS A 129 -10.94 -6.45 8.40
N LEU A 130 -11.91 -6.67 9.26
CA LEU A 130 -11.76 -6.69 10.71
C LEU A 130 -11.74 -8.10 11.31
N ASP A 131 -11.71 -9.14 10.49
CA ASP A 131 -11.83 -10.53 10.94
C ASP A 131 -10.73 -10.94 11.92
N GLU A 132 -9.53 -10.37 11.79
CA GLU A 132 -8.39 -10.63 12.68
C GLU A 132 -8.15 -9.52 13.70
N VAL A 133 -9.09 -8.58 13.82
CA VAL A 133 -9.02 -7.47 14.78
C VAL A 133 -9.80 -7.81 16.03
N ASP A 134 -9.11 -7.93 17.17
CA ASP A 134 -9.75 -8.12 18.46
C ASP A 134 -10.31 -6.79 18.97
N LEU A 135 -11.46 -6.39 18.44
CA LEU A 135 -12.11 -5.13 18.80
C LEU A 135 -12.39 -5.02 20.31
N GLU A 136 -12.75 -6.12 20.96
CA GLU A 136 -13.02 -6.14 22.39
C GLU A 136 -11.73 -6.09 23.21
N GLY A 137 -10.74 -6.89 22.88
CA GLY A 137 -9.45 -6.92 23.59
C GLY A 137 -8.64 -5.64 23.40
N TRP A 138 -8.87 -4.90 22.31
CA TRP A 138 -8.20 -3.64 22.03
C TRP A 138 -9.06 -2.41 22.34
N LYS A 139 -10.17 -2.61 22.98
CA LYS A 139 -11.05 -1.52 23.43
C LYS A 139 -10.26 -0.50 24.25
N GLN A 140 -10.44 0.77 23.96
CA GLN A 140 -9.72 1.91 24.53
C GLN A 140 -8.20 1.94 24.21
N CYS A 141 -7.68 1.00 23.42
CA CYS A 141 -6.30 1.12 22.93
C CYS A 141 -6.19 2.24 21.91
N SER A 142 -5.09 2.98 22.00
CA SER A 142 -4.68 3.89 20.93
C SER A 142 -4.08 3.07 19.80
N CYS A 143 -4.56 3.29 18.59
CA CYS A 143 -4.12 2.62 17.39
C CYS A 143 -3.67 3.63 16.34
N GLU A 144 -2.67 3.24 15.56
CA GLU A 144 -2.29 3.93 14.34
C GLU A 144 -2.80 3.14 13.14
N LEU A 145 -3.57 3.80 12.30
CA LEU A 145 -4.04 3.27 11.04
C LEU A 145 -3.22 3.89 9.92
N GLU A 146 -2.59 3.06 9.10
CA GLU A 146 -1.83 3.48 7.93
C GLU A 146 -2.45 2.85 6.68
N THR A 147 -2.74 3.67 5.70
CA THR A 147 -3.17 3.22 4.38
C THR A 147 -2.17 3.69 3.34
N ARG A 148 -1.71 2.76 2.50
CA ARG A 148 -0.84 3.03 1.37
C ARG A 148 -1.58 2.76 0.08
N TYR A 149 -1.56 3.75 -0.79
CA TYR A 149 -1.99 3.61 -2.16
C TYR A 149 -0.82 3.20 -3.03
N TYR A 150 -1.05 2.24 -3.90
CA TYR A 150 -0.09 1.77 -4.88
C TYR A 150 -0.71 1.85 -6.26
N ASN A 151 0.00 2.45 -7.19
CA ASN A 151 -0.31 2.29 -8.61
C ASN A 151 1.00 2.11 -9.37
N GLN A 152 1.17 0.94 -9.96
CA GLN A 152 2.34 0.59 -10.77
C GLN A 152 1.97 0.35 -12.23
N GLN A 153 0.70 0.47 -12.56
CA GLN A 153 0.18 0.18 -13.89
C GLN A 153 -0.57 1.38 -14.44
N GLY A 154 -0.49 1.52 -15.73
CA GLY A 154 -1.20 2.55 -16.46
C GLY A 154 -0.26 3.45 -17.23
N LYS A 155 -0.84 4.20 -18.14
CA LYS A 155 -0.17 5.17 -18.99
C LYS A 155 -0.78 6.53 -18.75
N ASP A 156 0.08 7.53 -18.63
CA ASP A 156 -0.37 8.91 -18.40
C ASP A 156 -1.22 9.10 -17.12
N CYS A 157 -0.86 8.37 -16.04
CA CYS A 157 -1.48 8.48 -14.73
C CYS A 157 -0.40 8.52 -13.63
N PHE A 158 -0.80 8.87 -12.42
CA PHE A 158 0.12 8.82 -11.27
C PHE A 158 0.59 7.38 -11.05
N LEU A 159 1.90 7.20 -11.06
CA LEU A 159 2.57 5.95 -10.71
C LEU A 159 3.40 6.17 -9.46
N GLY A 160 3.24 5.30 -8.47
CA GLY A 160 4.00 5.40 -7.23
C GLY A 160 3.21 4.96 -6.01
N VAL A 161 3.71 5.38 -4.86
CA VAL A 161 3.16 5.05 -3.55
C VAL A 161 2.82 6.33 -2.81
N LEU A 162 1.61 6.40 -2.29
CA LEU A 162 1.16 7.44 -1.39
C LEU A 162 0.80 6.83 -0.04
N ARG A 163 0.94 7.60 1.04
CA ARG A 163 0.68 7.14 2.40
C ARG A 163 -0.24 8.11 3.13
N ALA A 164 -1.22 7.56 3.83
CA ALA A 164 -2.07 8.28 4.76
C ALA A 164 -2.05 7.60 6.13
N THR A 165 -2.01 8.37 7.20
CA THR A 165 -2.05 7.85 8.57
C THR A 165 -3.11 8.58 9.39
N ALA A 166 -3.71 7.87 10.33
CA ALA A 166 -4.58 8.44 11.35
C ALA A 166 -4.37 7.71 12.68
N ARG A 167 -4.62 8.42 13.78
CA ARG A 167 -4.74 7.81 15.10
C ARG A 167 -6.21 7.65 15.42
N LEU A 168 -6.56 6.50 15.96
CA LEU A 168 -7.91 6.20 16.41
C LEU A 168 -7.87 5.46 17.74
N THR A 169 -8.93 5.58 18.51
CA THR A 169 -9.14 4.80 19.73
C THR A 169 -10.34 3.92 19.49
N LEU A 170 -10.16 2.61 19.65
CA LEU A 170 -11.24 1.65 19.52
C LEU A 170 -12.20 1.79 20.70
N GLN A 171 -13.49 1.90 20.41
CA GLN A 171 -14.55 2.08 21.41
C GLN A 171 -15.35 0.80 21.62
#